data_9303f16eb0989fe98c1f3137f9fe181a
#
_entry.id   9303f16eb0989fe98c1f3137f9fe181a
#
_cell.length_a   1.000
_cell.length_b   1.000
_cell.length_c   1.000
_cell.angle_alpha   90.00
_cell.angle_beta   90.00
_cell.angle_gamma   90.00
#
_symmetry.space_group_name_H-M   'P 1'
#
loop_
_entity.id
_entity.type
_entity.pdbx_description
1 polymer ?
#
loop_
_entity_poly.entity_id
_entity_poly.type
_entity_poly.pdbx_seq_one_letter_code
_entity_poly.pdbx_strand_id
1 'polypeptide(L)'
;MTREHATADRYGELVTSEAYRRARTAKAEVIWHLCGDRLLRASRPADLGAGTGIMRAALEAKMGKPLYGFEIDLSFVEEPERMVGADVERLPLADGALDFVIMNHLYEHVSRPDAMFREAFRVLAPGGGAYVTAGSRLAVVEPHYRLPFLSWLPRPAASAYLRMSGRGDSYDGIRFLTYRPLTALMRKAGFVVHDITERAIDELLDRTRGRPW
;
A
#
# COMPACT_ATOMS: atom_id res chain seq x y z
N MET A 1 -3.76 31.64 -2.24
CA MET A 1 -3.28 30.25 -2.01
C MET A 1 -4.41 29.49 -1.35
N THR A 2 -5.03 28.58 -2.08
CA THR A 2 -6.16 27.77 -1.58
C THR A 2 -5.64 26.70 -0.61
N ARG A 3 -6.46 26.29 0.37
CA ARG A 3 -6.09 25.27 1.39
C ARG A 3 -5.67 23.91 0.80
N GLU A 4 -6.08 23.61 -0.43
CA GLU A 4 -5.66 22.41 -1.18
C GLU A 4 -4.17 22.42 -1.51
N HIS A 5 -3.59 23.56 -1.85
CA HIS A 5 -2.14 23.70 -2.07
C HIS A 5 -1.35 23.46 -0.78
N ALA A 6 -1.84 23.93 0.36
CA ALA A 6 -1.17 23.72 1.65
C ALA A 6 -1.17 22.24 2.11
N THR A 7 -2.14 21.43 1.66
CA THR A 7 -2.18 19.98 1.97
C THR A 7 -1.26 19.21 1.02
N ALA A 8 -1.21 19.59 -0.25
CA ALA A 8 -0.29 19.03 -1.25
C ALA A 8 1.17 19.35 -0.90
N ASP A 9 1.48 20.57 -0.47
CA ASP A 9 2.81 20.98 -0.03
C ASP A 9 3.28 20.18 1.20
N ARG A 10 2.40 19.98 2.20
CA ARG A 10 2.73 19.17 3.38
C ARG A 10 2.94 17.69 3.05
N TYR A 11 2.19 17.14 2.10
CA TYR A 11 2.38 15.77 1.66
C TYR A 11 3.70 15.64 0.89
N GLY A 12 4.01 16.60 0.01
CA GLY A 12 5.29 16.69 -0.70
C GLY A 12 6.48 16.74 0.27
N GLU A 13 6.45 17.61 1.28
CA GLU A 13 7.49 17.69 2.31
C GLU A 13 7.62 16.39 3.12
N LEU A 14 6.51 15.73 3.42
CA LEU A 14 6.51 14.46 4.17
C LEU A 14 7.17 13.35 3.37
N VAL A 15 6.81 13.19 2.08
CA VAL A 15 7.28 12.09 1.25
C VAL A 15 8.77 12.21 0.89
N THR A 16 9.31 13.43 0.83
CA THR A 16 10.74 13.69 0.58
C THR A 16 11.61 13.58 1.84
N SER A 17 10.99 13.42 3.02
CA SER A 17 11.74 13.36 4.27
C SER A 17 12.55 12.06 4.41
N GLU A 18 13.73 12.19 5.04
CA GLU A 18 14.58 11.04 5.37
C GLU A 18 13.87 10.01 6.27
N ALA A 19 12.97 10.48 7.15
CA ALA A 19 12.13 9.62 7.99
C ALA A 19 11.16 8.76 7.15
N TYR A 20 10.56 9.36 6.14
CA TYR A 20 9.68 8.65 5.20
C TYR A 20 10.46 7.62 4.38
N ARG A 21 11.62 7.99 3.82
CA ARG A 21 12.52 7.09 3.09
C ARG A 21 12.90 5.89 3.95
N ARG A 22 13.34 6.11 5.20
CA ARG A 22 13.63 5.03 6.15
C ARG A 22 12.42 4.12 6.42
N ALA A 23 11.24 4.70 6.60
CA ALA A 23 10.02 3.92 6.82
C ALA A 23 9.67 3.05 5.59
N ARG A 24 9.83 3.55 4.37
CA ARG A 24 9.58 2.79 3.14
C ARG A 24 10.60 1.67 2.95
N THR A 25 11.87 1.91 3.22
CA THR A 25 12.91 0.88 3.21
C THR A 25 12.65 -0.19 4.27
N ALA A 26 12.24 0.19 5.48
CA ALA A 26 11.88 -0.77 6.52
C ALA A 26 10.68 -1.66 6.12
N LYS A 27 9.71 -1.12 5.40
CA LYS A 27 8.59 -1.91 4.84
C LYS A 27 9.09 -2.91 3.78
N ALA A 28 10.02 -2.50 2.92
CA ALA A 28 10.65 -3.41 1.96
C ALA A 28 11.35 -4.58 2.65
N GLU A 29 12.01 -4.33 3.80
CA GLU A 29 12.62 -5.40 4.60
C GLU A 29 11.58 -6.43 5.10
N VAL A 30 10.45 -5.95 5.64
CA VAL A 30 9.36 -6.83 6.09
C VAL A 30 8.82 -7.66 4.93
N ILE A 31 8.51 -7.03 3.80
CA ILE A 31 8.02 -7.72 2.60
C ILE A 31 9.04 -8.77 2.13
N TRP A 32 10.32 -8.43 2.13
CA TRP A 32 11.40 -9.35 1.77
C TRP A 32 11.42 -10.60 2.66
N HIS A 33 11.30 -10.43 3.97
CA HIS A 33 11.27 -11.58 4.91
C HIS A 33 10.02 -12.45 4.75
N LEU A 34 8.88 -11.84 4.41
CA LEU A 34 7.62 -12.56 4.28
C LEU A 34 7.47 -13.29 2.95
N CYS A 35 7.98 -12.71 1.85
CA CYS A 35 7.77 -13.25 0.51
C CYS A 35 8.99 -13.15 -0.43
N GLY A 36 10.20 -12.96 0.10
CA GLY A 36 11.44 -12.87 -0.70
C GLY A 36 11.65 -14.09 -1.61
N ASP A 37 11.42 -15.29 -1.12
CA ASP A 37 11.51 -16.51 -1.94
C ASP A 37 10.55 -16.50 -3.14
N ARG A 38 9.35 -15.96 -2.96
CA ARG A 38 8.40 -15.80 -4.06
C ARG A 38 8.86 -14.71 -5.04
N LEU A 39 9.34 -13.60 -4.53
CA LEU A 39 9.90 -12.53 -5.34
C LEU A 39 11.12 -12.99 -6.14
N LEU A 40 12.00 -13.80 -5.55
CA LEU A 40 13.15 -14.37 -6.26
C LEU A 40 12.74 -15.32 -7.39
N ARG A 41 11.67 -16.08 -7.21
CA ARG A 41 11.16 -17.01 -8.24
C ARG A 41 10.34 -16.31 -9.32
N ALA A 42 9.74 -15.15 -9.00
CA ALA A 42 8.92 -14.40 -9.94
C ALA A 42 9.78 -13.90 -11.11
N SER A 43 9.32 -14.08 -12.33
CA SER A 43 9.99 -13.60 -13.54
C SER A 43 9.50 -12.21 -13.96
N ARG A 44 8.27 -11.87 -13.59
CA ARG A 44 7.59 -10.62 -13.94
C ARG A 44 6.85 -10.03 -12.73
N PRO A 45 7.58 -9.67 -11.65
CA PRO A 45 6.97 -9.08 -10.47
C PRO A 45 6.66 -7.60 -10.68
N ALA A 46 5.63 -7.11 -9.97
CA ALA A 46 5.27 -5.69 -9.98
C ALA A 46 4.79 -5.20 -8.61
N ASP A 47 4.98 -3.89 -8.36
CA ASP A 47 4.47 -3.14 -7.22
C ASP A 47 3.31 -2.24 -7.71
N LEU A 48 2.09 -2.55 -7.30
CA LEU A 48 0.88 -1.82 -7.67
C LEU A 48 0.60 -0.75 -6.62
N GLY A 49 0.50 0.52 -7.03
CA GLY A 49 0.46 1.66 -6.13
C GLY A 49 1.82 1.91 -5.48
N ALA A 50 2.87 1.96 -6.30
CA ALA A 50 4.25 2.01 -5.82
C ALA A 50 4.62 3.34 -5.14
N GLY A 51 3.77 4.38 -5.23
CA GLY A 51 3.98 5.69 -4.63
C GLY A 51 5.28 6.33 -5.09
N THR A 52 6.15 6.71 -4.15
CA THR A 52 7.45 7.33 -4.46
C THR A 52 8.46 6.40 -5.15
N GLY A 53 8.18 5.10 -5.27
CA GLY A 53 9.11 4.11 -5.82
C GLY A 53 10.19 3.61 -4.86
N ILE A 54 10.39 4.25 -3.69
CA ILE A 54 11.46 3.91 -2.74
C ILE A 54 11.38 2.44 -2.28
N MET A 55 10.17 1.96 -1.92
CA MET A 55 9.99 0.57 -1.49
C MET A 55 10.27 -0.40 -2.64
N ARG A 56 9.77 -0.09 -3.84
CA ARG A 56 10.03 -0.83 -5.07
C ARG A 56 11.53 -0.94 -5.35
N ALA A 57 12.26 0.19 -5.34
CA ALA A 57 13.70 0.23 -5.60
C ALA A 57 14.49 -0.58 -4.55
N ALA A 58 14.11 -0.50 -3.28
CA ALA A 58 14.74 -1.29 -2.21
C ALA A 58 14.52 -2.80 -2.39
N LEU A 59 13.33 -3.23 -2.81
CA LEU A 59 13.05 -4.64 -3.13
C LEU A 59 13.79 -5.09 -4.39
N GLU A 60 13.83 -4.26 -5.44
CA GLU A 60 14.57 -4.52 -6.66
C GLU A 60 16.07 -4.76 -6.38
N ALA A 61 16.69 -3.93 -5.55
CA ALA A 61 18.08 -4.09 -5.15
C ALA A 61 18.33 -5.44 -4.43
N LYS A 62 17.38 -5.89 -3.60
CA LYS A 62 17.47 -7.20 -2.93
C LYS A 62 17.27 -8.37 -3.89
N MET A 63 16.39 -8.22 -4.86
CA MET A 63 16.11 -9.23 -5.86
C MET A 63 17.25 -9.40 -6.86
N GLY A 64 18.04 -8.36 -7.11
CA GLY A 64 19.04 -8.32 -8.19
C GLY A 64 18.43 -8.42 -9.61
N LYS A 65 17.15 -8.10 -9.77
CA LYS A 65 16.41 -8.16 -11.04
C LYS A 65 15.27 -7.13 -11.05
N PRO A 66 14.76 -6.73 -12.25
CA PRO A 66 13.75 -5.69 -12.40
C PRO A 66 12.49 -5.95 -11.58
N LEU A 67 11.97 -4.88 -10.93
CA LEU A 67 10.67 -4.78 -10.31
C LEU A 67 9.97 -3.54 -10.86
N TYR A 68 8.89 -3.71 -11.61
CA TYR A 68 8.13 -2.59 -12.17
C TYR A 68 7.15 -2.03 -11.15
N GLY A 69 7.03 -0.70 -11.10
CA GLY A 69 6.07 0.01 -10.26
C GLY A 69 4.97 0.64 -11.10
N PHE A 70 3.73 0.53 -10.65
CA PHE A 70 2.57 1.17 -11.27
C PHE A 70 2.00 2.20 -10.28
N GLU A 71 1.85 3.45 -10.72
CA GLU A 71 1.36 4.53 -9.89
C GLU A 71 0.53 5.51 -10.74
N ILE A 72 -0.58 6.00 -10.19
CA ILE A 72 -1.47 6.91 -10.92
C ILE A 72 -0.90 8.34 -10.98
N ASP A 73 -0.20 8.76 -9.94
CA ASP A 73 0.42 10.08 -9.86
C ASP A 73 1.94 9.96 -9.78
N LEU A 74 2.59 10.26 -10.91
CA LEU A 74 4.05 10.21 -11.00
C LEU A 74 4.74 11.47 -10.45
N SER A 75 4.01 12.49 -10.03
CA SER A 75 4.60 13.76 -9.54
C SER A 75 5.40 13.62 -8.25
N PHE A 76 5.12 12.57 -7.46
CA PHE A 76 5.80 12.29 -6.18
C PHE A 76 6.87 11.20 -6.28
N VAL A 77 7.16 10.71 -7.48
CA VAL A 77 8.11 9.62 -7.68
C VAL A 77 9.54 10.12 -7.46
N GLU A 78 10.25 9.54 -6.48
CA GLU A 78 11.66 9.81 -6.20
C GLU A 78 12.58 8.83 -6.91
N GLU A 79 12.13 7.58 -7.11
CA GLU A 79 12.86 6.52 -7.80
C GLU A 79 12.14 6.18 -9.12
N PRO A 80 12.39 6.97 -10.21
CA PRO A 80 11.58 6.92 -11.42
C PRO A 80 11.86 5.71 -12.32
N GLU A 81 12.96 5.02 -12.10
CA GLU A 81 13.30 3.86 -12.91
C GLU A 81 12.21 2.79 -12.81
N ARG A 82 11.76 2.30 -13.97
CA ARG A 82 10.70 1.27 -14.08
C ARG A 82 9.36 1.65 -13.47
N MET A 83 9.08 2.96 -13.31
CA MET A 83 7.77 3.46 -12.92
C MET A 83 6.90 3.69 -14.16
N VAL A 84 5.67 3.23 -14.08
CA VAL A 84 4.65 3.33 -15.14
C VAL A 84 3.44 4.06 -14.60
N GLY A 85 3.03 5.14 -15.29
CA GLY A 85 1.80 5.86 -14.97
C GLY A 85 0.58 5.00 -15.32
N ALA A 86 -0.18 4.56 -14.30
CA ALA A 86 -1.35 3.71 -14.52
C ALA A 86 -2.33 3.75 -13.34
N ASP A 87 -3.60 3.65 -13.67
CA ASP A 87 -4.67 3.38 -12.71
C ASP A 87 -4.71 1.87 -12.41
N VAL A 88 -4.56 1.49 -11.15
CA VAL A 88 -4.61 0.09 -10.70
C VAL A 88 -6.00 -0.54 -10.83
N GLU A 89 -7.03 0.27 -11.02
CA GLU A 89 -8.39 -0.20 -11.35
C GLU A 89 -8.51 -0.61 -12.84
N ARG A 90 -7.51 -0.26 -13.69
CA ARG A 90 -7.44 -0.57 -15.12
C ARG A 90 -5.98 -0.52 -15.62
N LEU A 91 -5.24 -1.58 -15.38
CA LEU A 91 -3.83 -1.66 -15.77
C LEU A 91 -3.65 -1.82 -17.28
N PRO A 92 -2.67 -1.13 -17.90
CA PRO A 92 -2.36 -1.26 -19.32
C PRO A 92 -1.55 -2.54 -19.62
N LEU A 93 -2.01 -3.67 -19.10
CA LEU A 93 -1.35 -4.97 -19.18
C LEU A 93 -2.31 -6.02 -19.74
N ALA A 94 -1.78 -6.97 -20.50
CA ALA A 94 -2.53 -8.16 -20.92
C ALA A 94 -2.85 -9.08 -19.73
N ASP A 95 -3.83 -9.96 -19.92
CA ASP A 95 -4.13 -11.03 -18.98
C ASP A 95 -2.90 -11.92 -18.77
N GLY A 96 -2.59 -12.25 -17.51
CA GLY A 96 -1.45 -13.10 -17.18
C GLY A 96 -0.07 -12.47 -17.43
N ALA A 97 0.02 -11.16 -17.59
CA ALA A 97 1.28 -10.47 -17.88
C ALA A 97 2.27 -10.51 -16.70
N LEU A 98 1.80 -10.65 -15.47
CA LEU A 98 2.60 -10.68 -14.25
C LEU A 98 2.53 -12.06 -13.57
N ASP A 99 3.49 -12.40 -12.74
CA ASP A 99 3.48 -13.64 -11.97
C ASP A 99 3.54 -13.39 -10.45
N PHE A 100 3.86 -12.17 -10.02
CA PHE A 100 3.74 -11.75 -8.63
C PHE A 100 3.42 -10.26 -8.53
N VAL A 101 2.48 -9.86 -7.67
CA VAL A 101 2.16 -8.46 -7.41
C VAL A 101 2.26 -8.13 -5.93
N ILE A 102 2.73 -6.91 -5.64
CA ILE A 102 2.72 -6.32 -4.31
C ILE A 102 1.63 -5.23 -4.30
N MET A 103 0.79 -5.22 -3.28
CA MET A 103 -0.21 -4.18 -3.01
C MET A 103 -0.08 -3.75 -1.55
N ASN A 104 0.74 -2.72 -1.31
CA ASN A 104 1.07 -2.30 0.04
C ASN A 104 0.27 -1.05 0.44
N HIS A 105 -0.75 -1.20 1.28
CA HIS A 105 -1.65 -0.12 1.71
C HIS A 105 -2.26 0.64 0.53
N LEU A 106 -2.81 -0.09 -0.43
CA LEU A 106 -3.32 0.47 -1.67
C LEU A 106 -4.85 0.57 -1.68
N TYR A 107 -5.55 -0.50 -1.26
CA TYR A 107 -7.00 -0.62 -1.42
C TYR A 107 -7.79 0.50 -0.73
N GLU A 108 -7.26 1.05 0.35
CA GLU A 108 -7.88 2.12 1.13
C GLU A 108 -7.93 3.48 0.40
N HIS A 109 -7.12 3.64 -0.64
CA HIS A 109 -6.97 4.86 -1.43
C HIS A 109 -7.66 4.81 -2.79
N VAL A 110 -8.11 3.64 -3.24
CA VAL A 110 -8.77 3.50 -4.54
C VAL A 110 -10.28 3.71 -4.44
N SER A 111 -10.88 4.19 -5.53
CA SER A 111 -12.32 4.45 -5.58
C SER A 111 -13.13 3.16 -5.57
N ARG A 112 -12.64 2.12 -6.27
CA ARG A 112 -13.31 0.83 -6.43
C ARG A 112 -12.38 -0.34 -6.10
N PRO A 113 -12.21 -0.68 -4.81
CA PRO A 113 -11.33 -1.79 -4.40
C PRO A 113 -11.69 -3.13 -5.05
N ASP A 114 -12.98 -3.35 -5.36
CA ASP A 114 -13.41 -4.55 -6.08
C ASP A 114 -12.89 -4.60 -7.52
N ALA A 115 -12.83 -3.46 -8.21
CA ALA A 115 -12.24 -3.36 -9.56
C ALA A 115 -10.73 -3.58 -9.50
N MET A 116 -10.04 -2.95 -8.54
CA MET A 116 -8.61 -3.12 -8.31
C MET A 116 -8.24 -4.61 -8.09
N PHE A 117 -8.95 -5.32 -7.21
CA PHE A 117 -8.65 -6.75 -6.98
C PHE A 117 -8.95 -7.62 -8.19
N ARG A 118 -10.04 -7.35 -8.95
CA ARG A 118 -10.31 -8.07 -10.22
C ARG A 118 -9.20 -7.82 -11.25
N GLU A 119 -8.75 -6.58 -11.35
CA GLU A 119 -7.70 -6.19 -12.29
C GLU A 119 -6.34 -6.81 -11.90
N ALA A 120 -5.98 -6.78 -10.61
CA ALA A 120 -4.79 -7.45 -10.10
C ALA A 120 -4.84 -8.98 -10.37
N PHE A 121 -6.02 -9.60 -10.23
CA PHE A 121 -6.20 -11.02 -10.55
C PHE A 121 -6.09 -11.29 -12.05
N ARG A 122 -6.67 -10.44 -12.91
CA ARG A 122 -6.62 -10.56 -14.36
C ARG A 122 -5.19 -10.53 -14.91
N VAL A 123 -4.37 -9.63 -14.39
CA VAL A 123 -2.99 -9.49 -14.87
C VAL A 123 -2.05 -10.55 -14.33
N LEU A 124 -2.46 -11.34 -13.33
CA LEU A 124 -1.67 -12.45 -12.81
C LEU A 124 -1.81 -13.69 -13.68
N ALA A 125 -0.67 -14.29 -14.03
CA ALA A 125 -0.61 -15.60 -14.68
C ALA A 125 -1.20 -16.70 -13.78
N PRO A 126 -1.72 -17.80 -14.34
CA PRO A 126 -2.13 -18.97 -13.55
C PRO A 126 -1.02 -19.42 -12.61
N GLY A 127 -1.36 -19.62 -11.33
CA GLY A 127 -0.39 -19.92 -10.27
C GLY A 127 0.42 -18.75 -9.76
N GLY A 128 0.21 -17.56 -10.29
CA GLY A 128 0.78 -16.31 -9.78
C GLY A 128 0.32 -15.98 -8.38
N GLY A 129 1.01 -15.05 -7.72
CA GLY A 129 0.75 -14.69 -6.33
C GLY A 129 0.62 -13.19 -6.11
N ALA A 130 0.01 -12.84 -4.98
CA ALA A 130 -0.08 -11.46 -4.52
C ALA A 130 0.32 -11.34 -3.05
N TYR A 131 1.07 -10.30 -2.70
CA TYR A 131 1.25 -9.86 -1.32
C TYR A 131 0.39 -8.62 -1.10
N VAL A 132 -0.45 -8.64 -0.07
CA VAL A 132 -1.36 -7.54 0.25
C VAL A 132 -1.18 -7.11 1.69
N THR A 133 -0.83 -5.85 1.90
CA THR A 133 -0.88 -5.22 3.22
C THR A 133 -2.04 -4.23 3.25
N ALA A 134 -2.77 -4.22 4.34
CA ALA A 134 -4.01 -3.46 4.45
C ALA A 134 -4.15 -2.81 5.82
N GLY A 135 -4.59 -1.57 5.86
CA GLY A 135 -5.06 -0.95 7.08
C GLY A 135 -6.39 -1.55 7.56
N SER A 136 -6.62 -1.54 8.87
CA SER A 136 -7.87 -2.03 9.47
C SER A 136 -8.75 -0.88 9.92
N ARG A 137 -10.06 -0.97 9.66
CA ARG A 137 -11.05 -0.06 10.23
C ARG A 137 -11.06 -0.06 11.76
N LEU A 138 -10.61 -1.16 12.37
CA LEU A 138 -10.57 -1.32 13.83
C LEU A 138 -9.23 -0.88 14.45
N ALA A 139 -8.35 -0.22 13.68
CA ALA A 139 -7.14 0.35 14.24
C ALA A 139 -7.48 1.35 15.34
N VAL A 140 -6.86 1.20 16.52
CA VAL A 140 -7.08 2.10 17.66
C VAL A 140 -6.62 3.51 17.33
N VAL A 141 -5.49 3.64 16.67
CA VAL A 141 -4.99 4.92 16.14
C VAL A 141 -5.02 4.85 14.62
N GLU A 142 -5.74 5.75 14.00
CA GLU A 142 -5.81 5.86 12.55
C GLU A 142 -4.43 6.30 12.01
N PRO A 143 -3.81 5.55 11.07
CA PRO A 143 -2.39 5.73 10.74
C PRO A 143 -2.08 7.00 9.94
N HIS A 144 -3.02 7.55 9.16
CA HIS A 144 -2.78 8.73 8.31
C HIS A 144 -2.83 10.03 9.10
N TYR A 145 -3.80 10.14 10.01
CA TYR A 145 -4.01 11.35 10.80
C TYR A 145 -3.52 11.21 12.25
N ARG A 146 -3.11 9.98 12.66
CA ARG A 146 -2.66 9.65 14.03
C ARG A 146 -3.68 10.05 15.10
N LEU A 147 -4.98 9.87 14.79
CA LEU A 147 -6.07 10.17 15.71
C LEU A 147 -6.68 8.87 16.26
N PRO A 148 -6.88 8.79 17.59
CA PRO A 148 -7.55 7.65 18.19
C PRO A 148 -8.97 7.47 17.65
N PHE A 149 -9.34 6.24 17.33
CA PHE A 149 -10.69 5.82 16.93
C PHE A 149 -11.29 6.52 15.71
N LEU A 150 -10.52 7.31 14.94
CA LEU A 150 -11.03 8.08 13.82
C LEU A 150 -11.75 7.20 12.78
N SER A 151 -11.14 6.06 12.42
CA SER A 151 -11.70 5.11 11.44
C SER A 151 -12.94 4.35 11.93
N TRP A 152 -13.25 4.41 13.22
CA TRP A 152 -14.44 3.77 13.80
C TRP A 152 -15.70 4.59 13.60
N LEU A 153 -15.53 5.91 13.51
CA LEU A 153 -16.64 6.86 13.42
C LEU A 153 -17.33 6.81 12.04
N PRO A 154 -18.63 7.12 11.98
CA PRO A 154 -19.28 7.45 10.72
C PRO A 154 -18.61 8.67 10.06
N ARG A 155 -18.55 8.71 8.73
CA ARG A 155 -17.81 9.75 7.98
C ARG A 155 -18.09 11.19 8.41
N PRO A 156 -19.36 11.63 8.62
CA PRO A 156 -19.60 13.00 9.07
C PRO A 156 -18.95 13.32 10.44
N ALA A 157 -19.04 12.37 11.38
CA ALA A 157 -18.43 12.51 12.71
C ALA A 157 -16.90 12.45 12.64
N ALA A 158 -16.34 11.57 11.79
CA ALA A 158 -14.89 11.50 11.56
C ALA A 158 -14.35 12.80 10.96
N SER A 159 -15.04 13.39 9.97
CA SER A 159 -14.65 14.67 9.40
C SER A 159 -14.77 15.83 10.41
N ALA A 160 -15.81 15.82 11.25
CA ALA A 160 -15.93 16.80 12.33
C ALA A 160 -14.78 16.68 13.35
N TYR A 161 -14.47 15.45 13.79
CA TYR A 161 -13.36 15.17 14.70
C TYR A 161 -12.01 15.59 14.09
N LEU A 162 -11.81 15.32 12.80
CA LEU A 162 -10.60 15.70 12.07
C LEU A 162 -10.43 17.22 12.04
N ARG A 163 -11.49 17.98 11.72
CA ARG A 163 -11.46 19.46 11.76
C ARG A 163 -11.20 20.01 13.17
N MET A 164 -11.85 19.46 14.19
CA MET A 164 -11.64 19.87 15.58
C MET A 164 -10.20 19.64 16.06
N SER A 165 -9.55 18.59 15.55
CA SER A 165 -8.15 18.30 15.88
C SER A 165 -7.14 19.16 15.11
N GLY A 166 -7.57 19.96 14.13
CA GLY A 166 -6.71 20.76 13.26
C GLY A 166 -5.86 19.94 12.28
N ARG A 167 -6.16 18.64 12.12
CA ARG A 167 -5.33 17.72 11.30
C ARG A 167 -5.85 17.52 9.87
N GLY A 168 -7.00 18.09 9.53
CA GLY A 168 -7.55 18.03 8.18
C GLY A 168 -9.01 18.50 8.11
N ASP A 169 -9.54 18.60 6.92
CA ASP A 169 -10.88 19.14 6.67
C ASP A 169 -11.94 18.06 6.44
N SER A 170 -11.56 16.92 5.84
CA SER A 170 -12.47 15.82 5.50
C SER A 170 -11.80 14.45 5.61
N TYR A 171 -12.58 13.44 5.98
CA TYR A 171 -12.15 12.03 6.04
C TYR A 171 -12.71 11.21 4.87
N ASP A 172 -12.72 11.79 3.66
CA ASP A 172 -13.36 11.18 2.49
C ASP A 172 -12.39 10.37 1.59
N GLY A 173 -11.10 10.71 1.62
CA GLY A 173 -10.08 10.11 0.75
C GLY A 173 -9.60 8.71 1.18
N ILE A 174 -10.03 8.21 2.35
CA ILE A 174 -9.55 6.94 2.91
C ILE A 174 -10.74 6.06 3.28
N ARG A 175 -10.68 4.78 2.89
CA ARG A 175 -11.73 3.81 3.20
C ARG A 175 -11.15 2.53 3.77
N PHE A 176 -11.16 2.39 5.08
CA PHE A 176 -10.79 1.13 5.71
C PHE A 176 -11.96 0.14 5.77
N LEU A 177 -11.65 -1.10 5.49
CA LEU A 177 -12.52 -2.26 5.70
C LEU A 177 -12.06 -3.05 6.94
N THR A 178 -12.95 -3.85 7.49
CA THR A 178 -12.56 -4.91 8.42
C THR A 178 -12.08 -6.14 7.65
N TYR A 179 -11.45 -7.09 8.33
CA TYR A 179 -10.86 -8.30 7.74
C TYR A 179 -11.82 -9.07 6.82
N ARG A 180 -13.04 -9.37 7.32
CA ARG A 180 -14.01 -10.19 6.56
C ARG A 180 -14.46 -9.55 5.24
N PRO A 181 -14.92 -8.29 5.18
CA PRO A 181 -15.24 -7.64 3.91
C PRO A 181 -14.05 -7.55 2.96
N LEU A 182 -12.84 -7.24 3.46
CA LEU A 182 -11.65 -7.15 2.64
C LEU A 182 -11.32 -8.50 1.98
N THR A 183 -11.24 -9.57 2.77
CA THR A 183 -10.96 -10.91 2.24
C THR A 183 -12.08 -11.45 1.35
N ALA A 184 -13.33 -11.02 1.56
CA ALA A 184 -14.44 -11.35 0.66
C ALA A 184 -14.27 -10.69 -0.72
N LEU A 185 -13.79 -9.45 -0.80
CA LEU A 185 -13.46 -8.80 -2.07
C LEU A 185 -12.36 -9.55 -2.83
N MET A 186 -11.30 -9.93 -2.13
CA MET A 186 -10.21 -10.72 -2.73
C MET A 186 -10.70 -12.07 -3.26
N ARG A 187 -11.47 -12.81 -2.46
CA ARG A 187 -12.03 -14.11 -2.88
C ARG A 187 -12.99 -13.96 -4.06
N LYS A 188 -13.81 -12.91 -4.07
CA LYS A 188 -14.73 -12.61 -5.19
C LYS A 188 -13.97 -12.32 -6.49
N ALA A 189 -12.77 -11.74 -6.39
CA ALA A 189 -11.90 -11.52 -7.54
C ALA A 189 -11.20 -12.80 -8.04
N GLY A 190 -11.22 -13.91 -7.26
CA GLY A 190 -10.61 -15.19 -7.62
C GLY A 190 -9.42 -15.61 -6.75
N PHE A 191 -8.97 -14.79 -5.81
CA PHE A 191 -7.83 -15.10 -4.96
C PHE A 191 -8.15 -16.17 -3.91
N VAL A 192 -7.21 -17.09 -3.70
CA VAL A 192 -7.12 -17.89 -2.47
C VAL A 192 -6.34 -17.08 -1.44
N VAL A 193 -7.01 -16.74 -0.33
CA VAL A 193 -6.43 -15.84 0.67
C VAL A 193 -5.84 -16.63 1.83
N HIS A 194 -4.56 -16.43 2.08
CA HIS A 194 -3.84 -16.93 3.24
C HIS A 194 -3.50 -15.75 4.15
N ASP A 195 -3.96 -15.81 5.40
CA ASP A 195 -3.63 -14.80 6.40
C ASP A 195 -2.24 -15.08 6.99
N ILE A 196 -1.36 -14.09 6.87
CA ILE A 196 0.00 -14.14 7.41
C ILE A 196 0.24 -13.01 8.42
N THR A 197 -0.82 -12.44 8.99
CA THR A 197 -0.75 -11.27 9.89
C THR A 197 0.09 -11.56 11.13
N GLU A 198 -0.09 -12.70 11.77
CA GLU A 198 0.71 -13.09 12.94
C GLU A 198 2.20 -13.16 12.60
N ARG A 199 2.54 -13.84 11.50
CA ARG A 199 3.94 -13.91 11.02
C ARG A 199 4.51 -12.51 10.72
N ALA A 200 3.71 -11.60 10.16
CA ALA A 200 4.15 -10.23 9.89
C ALA A 200 4.37 -9.44 11.18
N ILE A 201 3.57 -9.66 12.21
CA ILE A 201 3.73 -9.05 13.52
C ILE A 201 4.99 -9.56 14.21
N ASP A 202 5.23 -10.87 14.21
CA ASP A 202 6.44 -11.48 14.80
C ASP A 202 7.70 -10.92 14.15
N GLU A 203 7.73 -10.82 12.83
CA GLU A 203 8.84 -10.24 12.09
C GLU A 203 9.09 -8.76 12.47
N LEU A 204 8.02 -7.98 12.64
CA LEU A 204 8.13 -6.59 13.09
C LEU A 204 8.66 -6.48 14.53
N LEU A 205 8.18 -7.34 15.43
CA LEU A 205 8.60 -7.36 16.83
C LEU A 205 10.07 -7.77 16.96
N ASP A 206 10.51 -8.75 16.20
CA ASP A 206 11.92 -9.18 16.22
C ASP A 206 12.87 -8.10 15.75
N ARG A 207 12.45 -7.28 14.76
CA ARG A 207 13.23 -6.14 14.27
C ARG A 207 13.28 -4.97 15.23
N THR A 208 12.27 -4.85 16.11
CA THR A 208 12.21 -3.78 17.12
C THR A 208 12.86 -4.19 18.43
N ARG A 209 13.06 -5.48 18.67
CA ARG A 209 13.79 -6.00 19.85
C ARG A 209 15.21 -5.45 19.86
N GLY A 210 15.54 -4.65 20.89
CA GLY A 210 16.86 -4.07 21.08
C GLY A 210 17.04 -2.65 20.50
N ARG A 211 16.03 -2.01 19.96
CA ARG A 211 16.04 -0.58 19.63
C ARG A 211 15.44 0.21 20.82
N PRO A 212 16.15 1.22 21.39
CA PRO A 212 15.54 2.12 22.35
C PRO A 212 14.41 2.91 21.65
N TRP A 213 13.31 3.06 22.35
CA TRP A 213 12.10 3.83 21.94
C TRP A 213 12.38 5.33 21.85
#